data_a4ef5f71a5b2a71755b7c0af04408520
#
_entry.id   a4ef5f71a5b2a71755b7c0af04408520
#
_cell.length_a   1.000
_cell.length_b   1.000
_cell.length_c   1.000
_cell.angle_alpha   90.00
_cell.angle_beta   90.00
_cell.angle_gamma   90.00
#
_symmetry.space_group_name_H-M   'P 1'
#
loop_
_entity.id
_entity.type
_entity.pdbx_description
1 polymer ?
#
loop_
_entity_poly.entity_id
_entity_poly.type
_entity_poly.pdbx_seq_one_letter_code
_entity_poly.pdbx_strand_id
1 'polypeptide(L)'
;MKTLIVFDLDGTLALSKSAIDDEMSALLRSLLGVAKVAIISGGDMSQFEQQVVAHLPADDRLKDLFLLPTNGTRFYRYDNGWQQLYAENLNADEKARIIAALKAAVAQSGFGAAQTWGEAIEDRESQITYSALGQAAPLDAKKTWDPDFSKRQKIKALLDVSLPDFSVRLGGTTSIDITKPGIDKAYGIGKLRDILSTPTSQMIYVGDALFPGGNDYPARSTGATCIQVRDPQETKRVIETIIACLE
;
A
#
# COMPACT_ATOMS: atom_id res chain seq x y z
N MET A 1 -2.87 -14.91 21.69
CA MET A 1 -3.86 -15.06 20.61
C MET A 1 -3.64 -13.95 19.60
N LYS A 2 -3.80 -14.19 18.32
CA LYS A 2 -3.75 -13.16 17.28
C LYS A 2 -5.08 -12.42 17.23
N THR A 3 -5.05 -11.10 17.20
CA THR A 3 -6.26 -10.26 17.34
C THR A 3 -6.39 -9.22 16.22
N LEU A 4 -5.32 -8.99 15.44
CA LEU A 4 -5.29 -8.05 14.33
C LEU A 4 -4.62 -8.69 13.12
N ILE A 5 -5.33 -8.72 12.02
CA ILE A 5 -4.83 -9.22 10.74
C ILE A 5 -4.61 -8.02 9.81
N VAL A 6 -3.39 -7.86 9.34
CA VAL A 6 -2.96 -6.72 8.53
C VAL A 6 -2.65 -7.22 7.12
N PHE A 7 -3.22 -6.60 6.11
CA PHE A 7 -3.01 -6.95 4.72
C PHE A 7 -2.35 -5.82 3.94
N ASP A 8 -1.50 -6.17 2.99
CA ASP A 8 -1.29 -5.34 1.80
C ASP A 8 -2.53 -5.40 0.89
N LEU A 9 -2.62 -4.52 -0.10
CA LEU A 9 -3.76 -4.42 -1.00
C LEU A 9 -3.46 -5.01 -2.38
N ASP A 10 -2.55 -4.37 -3.13
CA ASP A 10 -2.27 -4.68 -4.53
C ASP A 10 -1.39 -5.94 -4.68
N GLY A 11 -1.90 -7.00 -5.25
CA GLY A 11 -1.23 -8.31 -5.34
C GLY A 11 -1.57 -9.23 -4.19
N THR A 12 -2.17 -8.70 -3.12
CA THR A 12 -2.54 -9.44 -1.91
C THR A 12 -4.05 -9.63 -1.79
N LEU A 13 -4.83 -8.56 -1.57
CA LEU A 13 -6.31 -8.67 -1.50
C LEU A 13 -6.96 -8.60 -2.87
N ALA A 14 -6.38 -7.85 -3.81
CA ALA A 14 -6.85 -7.70 -5.16
C ALA A 14 -5.67 -7.65 -6.15
N LEU A 15 -5.94 -7.90 -7.43
CA LEU A 15 -4.96 -7.61 -8.48
C LEU A 15 -4.69 -6.10 -8.52
N SER A 16 -3.47 -5.72 -8.92
CA SER A 16 -3.04 -4.31 -8.91
C SER A 16 -4.08 -3.38 -9.52
N LYS A 17 -4.55 -2.43 -8.70
CA LYS A 17 -5.57 -1.42 -9.03
C LYS A 17 -6.92 -1.99 -9.51
N SER A 18 -7.22 -3.23 -9.12
CA SER A 18 -8.52 -3.86 -9.36
C SER A 18 -9.31 -3.94 -8.05
N ALA A 19 -10.62 -4.04 -8.18
CA ALA A 19 -11.49 -4.29 -7.03
C ALA A 19 -11.27 -5.71 -6.47
N ILE A 20 -11.55 -5.89 -5.17
CA ILE A 20 -11.72 -7.21 -4.58
C ILE A 20 -12.94 -7.88 -5.23
N ASP A 21 -12.89 -9.19 -5.38
CA ASP A 21 -14.05 -9.96 -5.86
C ASP A 21 -15.02 -10.30 -4.72
N ASP A 22 -16.20 -10.80 -5.09
CA ASP A 22 -17.28 -11.13 -4.13
C ASP A 22 -16.85 -12.16 -3.07
N GLU A 23 -15.99 -13.13 -3.45
CA GLU A 23 -15.47 -14.13 -2.53
C GLU A 23 -14.53 -13.50 -1.50
N MET A 24 -13.61 -12.60 -1.93
CA MET A 24 -12.74 -11.86 -1.02
C MET A 24 -13.55 -10.95 -0.08
N SER A 25 -14.57 -10.28 -0.61
CA SER A 25 -15.48 -9.46 0.19
C SER A 25 -16.18 -10.28 1.29
N ALA A 26 -16.71 -11.46 0.93
CA ALA A 26 -17.35 -12.35 1.89
C ALA A 26 -16.38 -12.87 2.96
N LEU A 27 -15.14 -13.20 2.57
CA LEU A 27 -14.10 -13.66 3.48
C LEU A 27 -13.64 -12.55 4.43
N LEU A 28 -13.42 -11.32 3.94
CA LEU A 28 -13.08 -10.18 4.80
C LEU A 28 -14.20 -9.90 5.81
N ARG A 29 -15.46 -9.98 5.39
CA ARG A 29 -16.61 -9.83 6.28
C ARG A 29 -16.67 -10.92 7.35
N SER A 30 -16.34 -12.16 7.00
CA SER A 30 -16.28 -13.27 7.97
C SER A 30 -15.12 -13.07 8.95
N LEU A 31 -13.95 -12.67 8.45
CA LEU A 31 -12.78 -12.37 9.28
C LEU A 31 -13.03 -11.25 10.28
N LEU A 32 -13.77 -10.19 9.88
CA LEU A 32 -14.20 -9.11 10.77
C LEU A 32 -15.15 -9.57 11.89
N GLY A 33 -15.71 -10.77 11.78
CA GLY A 33 -16.51 -11.41 12.85
C GLY A 33 -15.66 -12.02 13.97
N VAL A 34 -14.39 -12.30 13.73
CA VAL A 34 -13.48 -13.01 14.65
C VAL A 34 -12.20 -12.26 14.98
N ALA A 35 -11.81 -11.26 14.19
CA ALA A 35 -10.60 -10.45 14.39
C ALA A 35 -10.77 -9.04 13.85
N LYS A 36 -9.93 -8.11 14.34
CA LYS A 36 -9.75 -6.80 13.71
C LYS A 36 -8.95 -6.96 12.43
N VAL A 37 -9.26 -6.13 11.42
CA VAL A 37 -8.58 -6.13 10.13
C VAL A 37 -8.00 -4.74 9.85
N ALA A 38 -6.80 -4.69 9.30
CA ALA A 38 -6.23 -3.46 8.79
C ALA A 38 -5.69 -3.68 7.37
N ILE A 39 -5.76 -2.66 6.53
CA ILE A 39 -5.20 -2.70 5.17
C ILE A 39 -4.20 -1.54 5.05
N ILE A 40 -2.96 -1.84 4.68
CA ILE A 40 -1.88 -0.86 4.47
C ILE A 40 -1.45 -0.92 3.01
N SER A 41 -1.54 0.20 2.29
CA SER A 41 -1.07 0.29 0.89
C SER A 41 -0.41 1.63 0.62
N GLY A 42 0.44 1.68 -0.41
CA GLY A 42 0.95 2.94 -0.97
C GLY A 42 -0.10 3.76 -1.72
N GLY A 43 -1.30 3.19 -1.99
CA GLY A 43 -2.44 3.88 -2.57
C GLY A 43 -3.00 4.98 -1.67
N ASP A 44 -3.72 5.94 -2.25
CA ASP A 44 -4.49 6.94 -1.51
C ASP A 44 -5.87 6.41 -1.08
N MET A 45 -6.65 7.22 -0.37
CA MET A 45 -7.98 6.80 0.12
C MET A 45 -8.95 6.50 -1.04
N SER A 46 -8.85 7.21 -2.15
CA SER A 46 -9.73 6.97 -3.33
C SER A 46 -9.50 5.58 -3.91
N GLN A 47 -8.27 5.07 -3.87
CA GLN A 47 -7.96 3.70 -4.27
C GLN A 47 -8.59 2.69 -3.30
N PHE A 48 -8.54 2.90 -2.00
CA PHE A 48 -9.21 2.05 -1.01
C PHE A 48 -10.72 2.04 -1.19
N GLU A 49 -11.32 3.20 -1.46
CA GLU A 49 -12.76 3.32 -1.75
C GLU A 49 -13.16 2.49 -2.96
N GLN A 50 -12.42 2.61 -4.06
CA GLN A 50 -12.72 1.90 -5.31
C GLN A 50 -12.44 0.40 -5.23
N GLN A 51 -11.35 0.00 -4.58
CA GLN A 51 -10.93 -1.41 -4.57
C GLN A 51 -11.56 -2.24 -3.47
N VAL A 52 -11.89 -1.65 -2.32
CA VAL A 52 -12.33 -2.40 -1.13
C VAL A 52 -13.65 -1.89 -0.60
N VAL A 53 -13.74 -0.59 -0.25
CA VAL A 53 -14.88 -0.06 0.51
C VAL A 53 -16.18 -0.19 -0.27
N ALA A 54 -16.19 0.12 -1.56
CA ALA A 54 -17.37 0.02 -2.44
C ALA A 54 -17.90 -1.41 -2.59
N HIS A 55 -17.08 -2.42 -2.20
CA HIS A 55 -17.40 -3.84 -2.34
C HIS A 55 -17.69 -4.53 -1.00
N LEU A 56 -17.64 -3.79 0.11
CA LEU A 56 -18.00 -4.30 1.43
C LEU A 56 -19.39 -3.78 1.85
N PRO A 57 -20.23 -4.63 2.45
CA PRO A 57 -21.49 -4.17 3.03
C PRO A 57 -21.25 -3.12 4.12
N ALA A 58 -21.99 -2.02 4.09
CA ALA A 58 -21.93 -0.99 5.12
C ALA A 58 -22.69 -1.49 6.37
N ASP A 59 -22.03 -2.25 7.22
CA ASP A 59 -22.56 -2.75 8.49
C ASP A 59 -21.61 -2.47 9.67
N ASP A 60 -22.06 -2.82 10.88
CA ASP A 60 -21.31 -2.54 12.13
C ASP A 60 -19.94 -3.23 12.21
N ARG A 61 -19.67 -4.26 11.41
CA ARG A 61 -18.37 -4.94 11.37
C ARG A 61 -17.26 -4.05 10.84
N LEU A 62 -17.60 -3.04 10.02
CA LEU A 62 -16.61 -2.07 9.53
C LEU A 62 -15.93 -1.26 10.64
N LYS A 63 -16.49 -1.23 11.86
CA LYS A 63 -15.84 -0.61 13.03
C LYS A 63 -14.51 -1.28 13.40
N ASP A 64 -14.33 -2.55 13.03
CA ASP A 64 -13.10 -3.31 13.22
C ASP A 64 -12.20 -3.35 11.97
N LEU A 65 -12.54 -2.58 10.92
CA LEU A 65 -11.71 -2.38 9.73
C LEU A 65 -11.00 -1.03 9.78
N PHE A 66 -9.67 -1.07 9.61
CA PHE A 66 -8.81 0.11 9.60
C PHE A 66 -8.11 0.24 8.25
N LEU A 67 -8.11 1.45 7.69
CA LEU A 67 -7.48 1.72 6.40
C LEU A 67 -6.31 2.68 6.59
N LEU A 68 -5.15 2.28 6.07
CA LEU A 68 -3.90 3.01 6.17
C LEU A 68 -3.35 3.32 4.78
N PRO A 69 -3.92 4.33 4.10
CA PRO A 69 -3.37 4.82 2.84
C PRO A 69 -1.95 5.37 3.01
N THR A 70 -1.23 5.46 1.89
CA THR A 70 0.13 6.01 1.81
C THR A 70 1.06 5.45 2.90
N ASN A 71 1.03 4.09 3.03
CA ASN A 71 1.80 3.31 4.00
C ASN A 71 1.59 3.73 5.47
N GLY A 72 0.39 4.25 5.80
CA GLY A 72 0.03 4.62 7.17
C GLY A 72 0.35 6.05 7.56
N THR A 73 0.72 6.94 6.63
CA THR A 73 0.78 8.39 6.89
C THR A 73 -0.61 9.00 7.01
N ARG A 74 -1.62 8.25 6.64
CA ARG A 74 -3.04 8.52 6.88
C ARG A 74 -3.68 7.30 7.52
N PHE A 75 -4.64 7.55 8.41
CA PHE A 75 -5.34 6.50 9.14
C PHE A 75 -6.83 6.80 9.17
N TYR A 76 -7.60 5.84 8.71
CA TYR A 76 -9.07 5.92 8.70
C TYR A 76 -9.67 4.79 9.51
N ARG A 77 -10.74 5.10 10.23
CA ARG A 77 -11.64 4.15 10.89
C ARG A 77 -13.08 4.40 10.47
N TYR A 78 -13.93 3.41 10.63
CA TYR A 78 -15.35 3.54 10.39
C TYR A 78 -16.09 3.88 11.70
N ASP A 79 -16.87 4.98 11.66
CA ASP A 79 -17.79 5.39 12.73
C ASP A 79 -18.96 6.14 12.09
N ASN A 80 -20.02 5.41 11.68
CA ASN A 80 -21.11 5.91 10.85
C ASN A 80 -20.66 6.59 9.54
N GLY A 81 -19.52 6.16 9.00
CA GLY A 81 -18.80 6.68 7.85
C GLY A 81 -17.30 6.66 8.11
N TRP A 82 -16.52 6.74 7.05
CA TRP A 82 -15.06 6.76 7.14
C TRP A 82 -14.55 8.08 7.69
N GLN A 83 -13.83 8.03 8.79
CA GLN A 83 -13.27 9.20 9.47
C GLN A 83 -11.75 9.12 9.47
N GLN A 84 -11.10 10.17 8.99
CA GLN A 84 -9.65 10.32 9.04
C GLN A 84 -9.24 10.73 10.47
N LEU A 85 -8.42 9.91 11.12
CA LEU A 85 -7.91 10.22 12.47
C LEU A 85 -6.71 11.16 12.41
N TYR A 86 -5.82 10.97 11.44
CA TYR A 86 -4.69 11.87 11.18
C TYR A 86 -4.25 11.82 9.72
N ALA A 87 -3.46 12.83 9.32
CA ALA A 87 -2.72 12.86 8.06
C ALA A 87 -1.37 13.56 8.29
N GLU A 88 -0.29 12.95 7.83
CA GLU A 88 1.07 13.49 7.89
C GLU A 88 1.49 14.00 6.50
N ASN A 89 0.88 15.10 6.07
CA ASN A 89 1.06 15.63 4.71
C ASN A 89 2.44 16.24 4.48
N LEU A 90 2.88 16.21 3.23
CA LEU A 90 3.97 17.03 2.72
C LEU A 90 3.49 18.49 2.62
N ASN A 91 4.36 19.44 2.94
CA ASN A 91 4.05 20.84 2.70
C ASN A 91 4.23 21.23 1.22
N ALA A 92 3.84 22.44 0.84
CA ALA A 92 3.87 22.90 -0.54
C ALA A 92 5.29 22.91 -1.14
N ASP A 93 6.29 23.33 -0.35
CA ASP A 93 7.68 23.39 -0.79
C ASP A 93 8.29 21.99 -0.96
N GLU A 94 7.99 21.05 -0.05
CA GLU A 94 8.36 19.64 -0.15
C GLU A 94 7.77 19.02 -1.43
N LYS A 95 6.49 19.24 -1.71
CA LYS A 95 5.82 18.75 -2.92
C LYS A 95 6.45 19.32 -4.20
N ALA A 96 6.66 20.63 -4.26
CA ALA A 96 7.27 21.30 -5.40
C ALA A 96 8.69 20.78 -5.69
N ARG A 97 9.51 20.63 -4.64
CA ARG A 97 10.87 20.08 -4.72
C ARG A 97 10.87 18.63 -5.22
N ILE A 98 10.00 17.78 -4.71
CA ILE A 98 9.88 16.39 -5.12
C ILE A 98 9.47 16.29 -6.60
N ILE A 99 8.45 17.06 -7.01
CA ILE A 99 7.93 17.04 -8.40
C ILE A 99 9.02 17.52 -9.38
N ALA A 100 9.76 18.56 -9.02
CA ALA A 100 10.86 19.07 -9.85
C ALA A 100 11.98 18.02 -10.00
N ALA A 101 12.40 17.39 -8.90
CA ALA A 101 13.42 16.35 -8.92
C ALA A 101 12.96 15.11 -9.74
N LEU A 102 11.70 14.69 -9.62
CA LEU A 102 11.12 13.61 -10.42
C LEU A 102 11.19 13.90 -11.92
N LYS A 103 10.75 15.10 -12.35
CA LYS A 103 10.79 15.50 -13.76
C LYS A 103 12.24 15.49 -14.30
N ALA A 104 13.19 16.01 -13.53
CA ALA A 104 14.59 16.02 -13.89
C ALA A 104 15.19 14.61 -13.99
N ALA A 105 14.95 13.75 -12.99
CA ALA A 105 15.45 12.38 -12.96
C ALA A 105 14.89 11.53 -14.09
N VAL A 106 13.60 11.64 -14.39
CA VAL A 106 12.96 10.95 -15.51
C VAL A 106 13.56 11.39 -16.84
N ALA A 107 13.71 12.69 -17.06
CA ALA A 107 14.33 13.24 -18.27
C ALA A 107 15.79 12.76 -18.43
N GLN A 108 16.59 12.83 -17.37
CA GLN A 108 17.99 12.41 -17.37
C GLN A 108 18.16 10.90 -17.57
N SER A 109 17.25 10.09 -17.04
CA SER A 109 17.29 8.63 -17.19
C SER A 109 17.03 8.15 -18.61
N GLY A 110 16.30 8.91 -19.42
CA GLY A 110 15.82 8.53 -20.75
C GLY A 110 14.67 7.52 -20.74
N PHE A 111 14.06 7.23 -19.58
CA PHE A 111 12.97 6.25 -19.44
C PHE A 111 11.58 6.85 -19.33
N GLY A 112 11.42 8.14 -19.62
CA GLY A 112 10.10 8.73 -19.77
C GLY A 112 9.32 8.06 -20.89
N ALA A 113 8.09 7.66 -20.63
CA ALA A 113 7.22 7.11 -21.67
C ALA A 113 6.77 8.21 -22.65
N ALA A 114 6.79 7.90 -23.94
CA ALA A 114 6.31 8.83 -24.96
C ALA A 114 4.79 9.07 -24.86
N GLN A 115 4.07 8.12 -24.30
CA GLN A 115 2.63 8.17 -24.05
C GLN A 115 2.30 7.57 -22.70
N THR A 116 1.40 8.21 -21.94
CA THR A 116 0.92 7.71 -20.64
C THR A 116 -0.59 7.51 -20.66
N TRP A 117 -1.07 6.59 -19.84
CA TRP A 117 -2.48 6.37 -19.55
C TRP A 117 -2.84 7.11 -18.25
N GLY A 118 -3.31 8.33 -18.36
CA GLY A 118 -3.57 9.24 -17.25
C GLY A 118 -2.29 9.89 -16.72
N GLU A 119 -2.40 10.50 -15.53
CA GLU A 119 -1.32 11.25 -14.89
C GLU A 119 -0.14 10.35 -14.52
N ALA A 120 1.07 10.79 -14.85
CA ALA A 120 2.30 10.09 -14.50
C ALA A 120 2.78 10.45 -13.09
N ILE A 121 2.52 11.66 -12.61
CA ILE A 121 2.87 12.12 -11.26
C ILE A 121 1.59 12.43 -10.52
N GLU A 122 1.38 11.78 -9.38
CA GLU A 122 0.21 11.89 -8.54
C GLU A 122 0.60 12.44 -7.17
N ASP A 123 -0.08 13.51 -6.75
CA ASP A 123 0.03 14.05 -5.39
C ASP A 123 -1.00 13.35 -4.48
N ARG A 124 -0.50 12.50 -3.59
CA ARG A 124 -1.30 11.80 -2.56
C ARG A 124 -1.19 12.50 -1.21
N GLU A 125 -0.92 13.80 -1.19
CA GLU A 125 -0.78 14.65 -0.03
C GLU A 125 0.46 14.32 0.84
N SER A 126 0.58 13.13 1.38
CA SER A 126 1.69 12.64 2.20
C SER A 126 2.75 11.86 1.42
N GLN A 127 2.51 11.65 0.13
CA GLN A 127 3.34 10.90 -0.81
C GLN A 127 3.20 11.49 -2.21
N ILE A 128 4.30 11.59 -2.93
CA ILE A 128 4.26 11.83 -4.39
C ILE A 128 4.61 10.53 -5.08
N THR A 129 3.74 10.09 -5.99
CA THR A 129 3.92 8.85 -6.74
C THR A 129 4.17 9.17 -8.21
N TYR A 130 5.26 8.64 -8.75
CA TYR A 130 5.50 8.59 -10.19
C TYR A 130 5.11 7.21 -10.72
N SER A 131 4.25 7.16 -11.73
CA SER A 131 3.90 5.95 -12.48
C SER A 131 4.35 6.14 -13.93
N ALA A 132 5.37 5.41 -14.36
CA ALA A 132 6.03 5.65 -15.64
C ALA A 132 5.12 5.57 -16.86
N LEU A 133 4.11 4.70 -16.81
CA LEU A 133 3.10 4.56 -17.86
C LEU A 133 1.78 5.29 -17.54
N GLY A 134 1.72 6.04 -16.43
CA GLY A 134 0.48 6.63 -15.90
C GLY A 134 -0.34 5.66 -15.07
N GLN A 135 -1.26 6.22 -14.28
CA GLN A 135 -2.04 5.47 -13.28
C GLN A 135 -2.97 4.44 -13.90
N ALA A 136 -3.57 4.74 -15.07
CA ALA A 136 -4.56 3.90 -15.75
C ALA A 136 -3.97 2.94 -16.80
N ALA A 137 -2.64 2.72 -16.80
CA ALA A 137 -2.01 1.83 -17.77
C ALA A 137 -2.50 0.37 -17.63
N PRO A 138 -2.72 -0.35 -18.74
CA PRO A 138 -3.10 -1.76 -18.73
C PRO A 138 -2.06 -2.63 -18.00
N LEU A 139 -2.51 -3.69 -17.33
CA LEU A 139 -1.65 -4.59 -16.55
C LEU A 139 -0.51 -5.20 -17.41
N ASP A 140 -0.81 -5.61 -18.64
CA ASP A 140 0.18 -6.21 -19.52
C ASP A 140 1.27 -5.21 -19.93
N ALA A 141 0.90 -3.95 -20.20
CA ALA A 141 1.88 -2.89 -20.44
C ALA A 141 2.76 -2.64 -19.22
N LYS A 142 2.16 -2.62 -18.02
CA LYS A 142 2.90 -2.46 -16.75
C LYS A 142 3.89 -3.59 -16.51
N LYS A 143 3.50 -4.85 -16.74
CA LYS A 143 4.37 -6.04 -16.54
C LYS A 143 5.59 -6.04 -17.48
N THR A 144 5.44 -5.50 -18.70
CA THR A 144 6.48 -5.53 -19.72
C THR A 144 7.41 -4.32 -19.69
N TRP A 145 7.01 -3.22 -19.04
CA TRP A 145 7.79 -1.97 -19.09
C TRP A 145 9.11 -2.04 -18.31
N ASP A 146 9.12 -2.65 -17.12
CA ASP A 146 10.31 -2.73 -16.25
C ASP A 146 10.32 -4.04 -15.46
N PRO A 147 10.42 -5.20 -16.15
CA PRO A 147 10.29 -6.51 -15.52
C PRO A 147 11.43 -6.86 -14.57
N ASP A 148 12.61 -6.28 -14.77
CA ASP A 148 13.82 -6.48 -13.98
C ASP A 148 14.14 -5.32 -13.02
N PHE A 149 13.23 -4.35 -12.87
CA PHE A 149 13.37 -3.15 -12.05
C PHE A 149 14.50 -2.18 -12.47
N SER A 150 15.23 -2.47 -13.54
CA SER A 150 16.45 -1.73 -13.92
C SER A 150 16.17 -0.26 -14.25
N LYS A 151 15.06 0.04 -14.92
CA LYS A 151 14.67 1.42 -15.28
C LYS A 151 14.37 2.24 -14.04
N ARG A 152 13.53 1.72 -13.13
CA ARG A 152 13.18 2.41 -11.90
C ARG A 152 14.35 2.53 -10.94
N GLN A 153 15.25 1.53 -10.89
CA GLN A 153 16.47 1.62 -10.09
C GLN A 153 17.36 2.78 -10.56
N LYS A 154 17.50 3.02 -11.88
CA LYS A 154 18.24 4.16 -12.40
C LYS A 154 17.59 5.49 -12.05
N ILE A 155 16.27 5.61 -12.20
CA ILE A 155 15.54 6.82 -11.81
C ILE A 155 15.67 7.04 -10.28
N LYS A 156 15.51 5.99 -9.48
CA LYS A 156 15.68 6.04 -8.03
C LYS A 156 17.07 6.53 -7.64
N ALA A 157 18.14 6.02 -8.24
CA ALA A 157 19.50 6.46 -7.93
C ALA A 157 19.72 7.97 -8.15
N LEU A 158 19.11 8.54 -9.20
CA LEU A 158 19.13 10.00 -9.44
C LEU A 158 18.33 10.76 -8.37
N LEU A 159 17.19 10.21 -7.97
CA LEU A 159 16.35 10.80 -6.92
C LEU A 159 16.98 10.71 -5.54
N ASP A 160 17.63 9.61 -5.18
CA ASP A 160 18.34 9.46 -3.90
C ASP A 160 19.43 10.54 -3.72
N VAL A 161 20.07 10.95 -4.81
CA VAL A 161 21.07 12.04 -4.80
C VAL A 161 20.41 13.42 -4.68
N SER A 162 19.30 13.65 -5.40
CA SER A 162 18.65 14.98 -5.45
C SER A 162 17.69 15.23 -4.28
N LEU A 163 17.24 14.18 -3.60
CA LEU A 163 16.28 14.21 -2.50
C LEU A 163 16.79 13.45 -1.27
N PRO A 164 17.96 13.82 -0.69
CA PRO A 164 18.57 13.07 0.42
C PRO A 164 17.71 13.07 1.70
N ASP A 165 16.79 14.04 1.83
CA ASP A 165 15.90 14.19 2.99
C ASP A 165 14.59 13.42 2.84
N PHE A 166 14.41 12.69 1.74
CA PHE A 166 13.20 11.91 1.46
C PHE A 166 13.52 10.43 1.28
N SER A 167 12.50 9.60 1.45
CA SER A 167 12.57 8.17 1.14
C SER A 167 12.04 7.93 -0.26
N VAL A 168 12.86 7.35 -1.14
CA VAL A 168 12.47 6.97 -2.49
C VAL A 168 12.38 5.46 -2.56
N ARG A 169 11.20 4.93 -2.86
CA ARG A 169 10.93 3.48 -2.91
C ARG A 169 10.31 3.08 -4.24
N LEU A 170 10.62 1.87 -4.68
CA LEU A 170 9.93 1.27 -5.82
C LEU A 170 8.58 0.73 -5.33
N GLY A 171 7.51 1.14 -6.00
CA GLY A 171 6.16 0.66 -5.75
C GLY A 171 5.64 -0.18 -6.93
N GLY A 172 4.80 -1.16 -6.70
CA GLY A 172 4.17 -1.97 -7.72
C GLY A 172 5.08 -2.32 -8.92
N THR A 173 4.53 -2.30 -10.13
CA THR A 173 5.27 -2.70 -11.36
C THR A 173 5.94 -1.54 -12.11
N THR A 174 5.43 -0.31 -11.98
CA THR A 174 5.91 0.86 -12.76
C THR A 174 6.07 2.11 -11.91
N SER A 175 5.82 2.04 -10.60
CA SER A 175 5.76 3.21 -9.74
C SER A 175 7.03 3.42 -8.93
N ILE A 176 7.27 4.69 -8.59
CA ILE A 176 8.25 5.15 -7.60
C ILE A 176 7.49 6.06 -6.63
N ASP A 177 7.57 5.75 -5.34
CA ASP A 177 6.92 6.49 -4.27
C ASP A 177 7.94 7.31 -3.49
N ILE A 178 7.64 8.58 -3.24
CA ILE A 178 8.50 9.49 -2.49
C ILE A 178 7.72 10.00 -1.29
N THR A 179 8.28 9.76 -0.10
CA THR A 179 7.69 10.09 1.20
C THR A 179 8.72 10.75 2.11
N LYS A 180 8.28 11.21 3.27
CA LYS A 180 9.21 11.51 4.38
C LYS A 180 10.00 10.25 4.78
N PRO A 181 11.20 10.39 5.37
CA PRO A 181 11.99 9.24 5.80
C PRO A 181 11.24 8.34 6.78
N GLY A 182 11.50 7.03 6.70
CA GLY A 182 10.93 6.05 7.63
C GLY A 182 9.51 5.60 7.32
N ILE A 183 8.88 6.13 6.26
CA ILE A 183 7.51 5.73 5.85
C ILE A 183 7.58 4.46 5.00
N ASP A 184 7.08 3.37 5.56
CA ASP A 184 6.97 2.04 4.91
C ASP A 184 5.93 1.18 5.65
N LYS A 185 5.85 -0.11 5.32
CA LYS A 185 4.91 -1.03 5.98
C LYS A 185 5.18 -1.18 7.48
N ALA A 186 6.45 -1.13 7.92
CA ALA A 186 6.79 -1.19 9.34
C ALA A 186 6.27 0.04 10.09
N TYR A 187 6.35 1.21 9.47
CA TYR A 187 5.76 2.43 10.01
C TYR A 187 4.25 2.30 10.22
N GLY A 188 3.51 1.83 9.20
CA GLY A 188 2.06 1.61 9.30
C GLY A 188 1.70 0.60 10.40
N ILE A 189 2.44 -0.50 10.54
CA ILE A 189 2.27 -1.48 11.62
C ILE A 189 2.55 -0.83 12.99
N GLY A 190 3.56 0.03 13.08
CA GLY A 190 3.84 0.82 14.29
C GLY A 190 2.65 1.72 14.68
N LYS A 191 2.04 2.41 13.72
CA LYS A 191 0.84 3.22 13.96
C LYS A 191 -0.35 2.37 14.45
N LEU A 192 -0.56 1.19 13.87
CA LEU A 192 -1.59 0.25 14.35
C LEU A 192 -1.33 -0.18 15.79
N ARG A 193 -0.08 -0.53 16.13
CA ARG A 193 0.32 -0.89 17.50
C ARG A 193 -0.06 0.21 18.49
N ASP A 194 0.31 1.45 18.17
CA ASP A 194 0.18 2.58 19.09
C ASP A 194 -1.28 3.05 19.22
N ILE A 195 -2.02 3.17 18.11
CA ILE A 195 -3.40 3.66 18.09
C ILE A 195 -4.36 2.60 18.65
N LEU A 196 -4.19 1.34 18.29
CA LEU A 196 -5.07 0.27 18.74
C LEU A 196 -4.62 -0.38 20.04
N SER A 197 -3.48 0.06 20.61
CA SER A 197 -2.86 -0.55 21.80
C SER A 197 -2.70 -2.07 21.66
N THR A 198 -2.37 -2.53 20.44
CA THR A 198 -2.25 -3.96 20.10
C THR A 198 -0.78 -4.30 19.87
N PRO A 199 -0.15 -5.13 20.71
CA PRO A 199 1.24 -5.54 20.49
C PRO A 199 1.45 -6.20 19.14
N THR A 200 2.60 -5.95 18.49
CA THR A 200 2.90 -6.55 17.17
C THR A 200 2.96 -8.08 17.21
N SER A 201 3.27 -8.66 18.36
CA SER A 201 3.21 -10.12 18.60
C SER A 201 1.78 -10.69 18.45
N GLN A 202 0.75 -9.87 18.57
CA GLN A 202 -0.66 -10.24 18.35
C GLN A 202 -1.13 -9.96 16.91
N MET A 203 -0.24 -9.48 16.03
CA MET A 203 -0.57 -9.19 14.64
C MET A 203 -0.11 -10.33 13.71
N ILE A 204 -0.86 -10.51 12.62
CA ILE A 204 -0.42 -11.24 11.43
C ILE A 204 -0.40 -10.22 10.30
N TYR A 205 0.72 -10.14 9.58
CA TYR A 205 0.85 -9.37 8.35
C TYR A 205 0.86 -10.31 7.14
N VAL A 206 0.00 -10.05 6.16
CA VAL A 206 -0.10 -10.82 4.91
C VAL A 206 0.23 -9.90 3.74
N GLY A 207 1.16 -10.30 2.87
CA GLY A 207 1.59 -9.51 1.73
C GLY A 207 2.29 -10.35 0.66
N ASP A 208 2.28 -9.89 -0.60
CA ASP A 208 2.91 -10.60 -1.73
C ASP A 208 4.40 -10.29 -1.86
N ALA A 209 4.85 -9.12 -1.43
CA ALA A 209 6.22 -8.63 -1.59
C ALA A 209 7.07 -8.70 -0.31
N LEU A 210 6.97 -9.79 0.46
CA LEU A 210 7.72 -10.06 1.70
C LEU A 210 9.15 -10.61 1.47
N PHE A 211 9.71 -10.43 0.29
CA PHE A 211 11.09 -10.81 -0.06
C PHE A 211 12.03 -9.59 0.00
N PRO A 212 13.36 -9.78 0.10
CA PRO A 212 14.32 -8.68 0.11
C PRO A 212 14.16 -7.75 -1.09
N GLY A 213 13.95 -6.45 -0.81
CA GLY A 213 13.66 -5.42 -1.82
C GLY A 213 12.17 -5.23 -2.14
N GLY A 214 11.29 -6.10 -1.69
CA GLY A 214 9.83 -5.92 -1.79
C GLY A 214 9.32 -4.84 -0.82
N ASN A 215 8.22 -4.20 -1.19
CA ASN A 215 7.62 -3.12 -0.39
C ASN A 215 7.01 -3.59 0.94
N ASP A 216 6.70 -4.89 1.09
CA ASP A 216 6.21 -5.50 2.33
C ASP A 216 7.33 -5.99 3.25
N TYR A 217 8.55 -6.12 2.73
CA TYR A 217 9.68 -6.67 3.47
C TYR A 217 9.94 -5.96 4.82
N PRO A 218 9.79 -4.62 4.94
CA PRO A 218 9.92 -3.93 6.21
C PRO A 218 9.01 -4.46 7.33
N ALA A 219 7.84 -5.03 7.01
CA ALA A 219 6.94 -5.61 8.01
C ALA A 219 7.61 -6.70 8.86
N ARG A 220 8.59 -7.44 8.30
CA ARG A 220 9.34 -8.49 9.02
C ARG A 220 10.11 -7.96 10.23
N SER A 221 10.55 -6.70 10.20
CA SER A 221 11.31 -6.09 11.30
C SER A 221 10.45 -5.70 12.50
N THR A 222 9.12 -5.74 12.38
CA THR A 222 8.20 -5.27 13.42
C THR A 222 7.94 -6.28 14.54
N GLY A 223 8.27 -7.55 14.33
CA GLY A 223 7.92 -8.66 15.22
C GLY A 223 6.50 -9.21 15.00
N ALA A 224 5.75 -8.71 14.02
CA ALA A 224 4.52 -9.34 13.58
C ALA A 224 4.79 -10.69 12.89
N THR A 225 3.84 -11.62 12.97
CA THR A 225 3.92 -12.85 12.18
C THR A 225 3.64 -12.51 10.72
N CYS A 226 4.59 -12.75 9.82
CA CYS A 226 4.46 -12.41 8.41
C CYS A 226 4.17 -13.65 7.56
N ILE A 227 3.15 -13.59 6.73
CA ILE A 227 2.76 -14.63 5.78
C ILE A 227 2.91 -14.05 4.37
N GLN A 228 3.80 -14.65 3.57
CA GLN A 228 3.92 -14.30 2.17
C GLN A 228 2.90 -15.07 1.35
N VAL A 229 2.22 -14.37 0.44
CA VAL A 229 1.28 -14.94 -0.53
C VAL A 229 1.76 -14.63 -1.95
N ARG A 230 1.30 -15.38 -2.93
CA ARG A 230 1.63 -15.18 -4.35
C ARG A 230 0.65 -14.28 -5.07
N ASP A 231 -0.61 -14.31 -4.63
CA ASP A 231 -1.73 -13.66 -5.29
C ASP A 231 -2.98 -13.63 -4.38
N PRO A 232 -4.06 -12.92 -4.78
CA PRO A 232 -5.31 -12.89 -4.03
C PRO A 232 -5.97 -14.25 -3.80
N GLN A 233 -5.75 -15.24 -4.68
CA GLN A 233 -6.33 -16.57 -4.50
C GLN A 233 -5.69 -17.30 -3.32
N GLU A 234 -4.38 -17.17 -3.16
CA GLU A 234 -3.69 -17.70 -1.99
C GLU A 234 -4.08 -16.96 -0.70
N THR A 235 -4.28 -15.64 -0.78
CA THR A 235 -4.77 -14.85 0.35
C THR A 235 -6.11 -15.34 0.86
N LYS A 236 -7.03 -15.71 -0.01
CA LYS A 236 -8.33 -16.28 0.39
C LYS A 236 -8.15 -17.53 1.25
N ARG A 237 -7.23 -18.44 0.87
CA ARG A 237 -6.94 -19.66 1.67
C ARG A 237 -6.29 -19.34 3.01
N VAL A 238 -5.45 -18.30 3.05
CA VAL A 238 -4.90 -17.81 4.31
C VAL A 238 -6.00 -17.27 5.23
N ILE A 239 -6.93 -16.47 4.69
CA ILE A 239 -8.07 -15.94 5.47
C ILE A 239 -8.95 -17.07 6.02
N GLU A 240 -9.33 -18.04 5.19
CA GLU A 240 -10.10 -19.21 5.64
C GLU A 240 -9.41 -19.95 6.79
N THR A 241 -8.10 -20.16 6.67
CA THR A 241 -7.30 -20.82 7.71
C THR A 241 -7.28 -20.00 9.00
N ILE A 242 -7.12 -18.68 8.90
CA ILE A 242 -7.12 -17.79 10.08
C ILE A 242 -8.47 -17.84 10.78
N ILE A 243 -9.58 -17.76 10.03
CA ILE A 243 -10.93 -17.85 10.60
C ILE A 243 -11.10 -19.16 11.36
N ALA A 244 -10.78 -20.28 10.72
CA ALA A 244 -10.91 -21.61 11.34
C ALA A 244 -10.04 -21.81 12.60
N CYS A 245 -8.94 -21.05 12.74
CA CYS A 245 -8.08 -21.09 13.93
C CYS A 245 -8.54 -20.13 15.05
N LEU A 246 -9.39 -19.16 14.76
CA LEU A 246 -9.86 -18.16 15.72
C LEU A 246 -11.29 -18.43 16.23
N GLU A 247 -12.09 -19.23 15.50
CA GLU A 247 -13.36 -19.77 15.97
C GLU A 247 -13.15 -20.87 17.02
#